data_9316a2ba87f0b94db3d61f48d4d641c8
#
_entry.id   9316a2ba87f0b94db3d61f48d4d641c8
#
_cell.length_a   1.000
_cell.length_b   1.000
_cell.length_c   1.000
_cell.angle_alpha   90.00
_cell.angle_beta   90.00
_cell.angle_gamma   90.00
#
_symmetry.space_group_name_H-M   'P 1'
#
loop_
_entity.id
_entity.type
_entity.pdbx_description
1 polymer ?
#
loop_
_entity_poly.entity_id
_entity_poly.type
_entity_poly.pdbx_seq_one_letter_code
_entity_poly.pdbx_strand_id
1 'polypeptide(L)'
;NNNMLEKQNIEWKESWRDEYLKWICGFANAQGGRIYIGINDKQEIVGVADSKRLMEDIPNKIVNYLGIVADVNLLHSNEDKEFIEIVCRRKSGSYALHLFC
;
A
#
# COMPACT_ATOMS: atom_id res chain seq x y z
N ASN A 1 9.34 22.80 -9.44
CA ASN A 1 9.22 22.35 -9.38
C ASN A 1 9.22 21.34 -9.34
N ASN A 2 9.48 21.15 -9.36
CA ASN A 2 9.63 20.19 -9.11
C ASN A 2 8.85 19.30 -8.45
N ASN A 3 8.31 19.69 -7.88
CA ASN A 3 7.45 18.99 -7.17
C ASN A 3 6.67 18.07 -7.86
N MET A 4 6.29 18.34 -8.98
CA MET A 4 5.50 17.48 -9.69
C MET A 4 6.15 16.22 -9.94
N LEU A 5 7.39 16.22 -10.06
CA LEU A 5 8.07 15.06 -10.33
C LEU A 5 8.11 14.16 -9.16
N GLU A 6 8.00 14.73 -8.05
CA GLU A 6 8.07 13.97 -6.92
C GLU A 6 6.79 13.53 -6.41
N LYS A 7 5.73 13.87 -7.06
CA LYS A 7 4.49 13.47 -6.62
C LYS A 7 4.39 12.02 -6.71
N GLN A 8 4.21 11.37 -5.64
CA GLN A 8 3.96 9.96 -5.63
C GLN A 8 2.50 9.76 -5.41
N ASN A 9 2.01 8.65 -5.85
CA ASN A 9 0.64 8.28 -5.59
C ASN A 9 0.53 7.84 -4.16
N ILE A 10 -0.27 8.50 -3.38
CA ILE A 10 -0.45 8.19 -1.98
C ILE A 10 -1.93 8.11 -1.67
N GLU A 11 -2.34 7.04 -1.01
CA GLU A 11 -3.71 6.85 -0.60
C GLU A 11 -3.77 6.61 0.89
N TRP A 12 -4.72 7.26 1.56
CA TRP A 12 -4.93 7.08 2.98
C TRP A 12 -6.26 6.38 3.16
N LYS A 13 -6.27 5.23 3.86
CA LYS A 13 -7.47 4.45 4.10
C LYS A 13 -7.56 4.12 5.57
N GLU A 14 -8.76 4.18 6.11
CA GLU A 14 -8.92 3.89 7.54
C GLU A 14 -8.82 2.41 7.84
N SER A 15 -9.19 1.57 6.90
CA SER A 15 -9.16 0.13 7.10
C SER A 15 -8.75 -0.54 5.80
N TRP A 16 -8.42 -1.80 5.88
CA TRP A 16 -8.02 -2.55 4.69
C TRP A 16 -9.26 -3.11 3.99
N ARG A 17 -9.24 -3.05 2.66
CA ARG A 17 -10.21 -3.74 1.84
C ARG A 17 -9.47 -4.41 0.70
N ASP A 18 -9.87 -5.61 0.33
CA ASP A 18 -9.20 -6.34 -0.72
C ASP A 18 -9.27 -5.63 -2.07
N GLU A 19 -10.27 -4.78 -2.26
CA GLU A 19 -10.34 -4.05 -3.51
C GLU A 19 -9.18 -3.10 -3.68
N TYR A 20 -8.43 -2.80 -2.62
CA TYR A 20 -7.28 -1.93 -2.73
C TYR A 20 -6.13 -2.61 -3.47
N LEU A 21 -6.21 -3.91 -3.71
CA LEU A 21 -5.20 -4.57 -4.51
C LEU A 21 -5.15 -3.96 -5.91
N LYS A 22 -6.26 -3.38 -6.38
CA LYS A 22 -6.24 -2.73 -7.68
C LYS A 22 -5.36 -1.50 -7.66
N TRP A 23 -5.34 -0.79 -6.54
CA TRP A 23 -4.49 0.40 -6.41
C TRP A 23 -3.04 -0.02 -6.42
N ILE A 24 -2.72 -1.11 -5.75
CA ILE A 24 -1.35 -1.60 -5.68
C ILE A 24 -0.87 -1.98 -7.07
N CYS A 25 -1.71 -2.65 -7.82
CA CYS A 25 -1.37 -3.00 -9.18
C CYS A 25 -1.18 -1.75 -10.02
N GLY A 26 -2.07 -0.80 -9.89
CA GLY A 26 -1.97 0.45 -10.64
C GLY A 26 -0.69 1.20 -10.34
N PHE A 27 -0.31 1.26 -9.06
CA PHE A 27 0.93 1.95 -8.68
C PHE A 27 2.14 1.20 -9.25
N ALA A 28 2.13 -0.12 -9.21
CA ALA A 28 3.25 -0.90 -9.72
C ALA A 28 3.41 -0.72 -11.23
N ASN A 29 2.32 -0.49 -11.92
CA ASN A 29 2.36 -0.30 -13.35
C ASN A 29 2.63 1.15 -13.74
N ALA A 30 2.73 2.02 -12.77
CA ALA A 30 2.99 3.43 -13.03
C ALA A 30 4.33 3.81 -12.39
N GLN A 31 4.32 4.79 -11.51
CA GLN A 31 5.54 5.28 -10.90
C GLN A 31 5.76 4.73 -9.51
N GLY A 32 4.94 3.83 -9.08
CA GLY A 32 4.95 3.37 -7.72
C GLY A 32 4.02 4.23 -6.88
N GLY A 33 3.94 3.94 -5.60
CA GLY A 33 3.07 4.69 -4.71
C GLY A 33 3.03 4.09 -3.34
N ARG A 34 2.22 4.66 -2.47
CA ARG A 34 2.08 4.18 -1.11
C ARG A 34 0.64 4.18 -0.69
N ILE A 35 0.28 3.21 0.11
CA ILE A 35 -1.05 3.15 0.70
C ILE A 35 -0.86 3.04 2.20
N TYR A 36 -1.54 3.91 2.95
CA TYR A 36 -1.50 3.84 4.41
C TYR A 36 -2.84 3.35 4.90
N ILE A 37 -2.82 2.34 5.74
CA ILE A 37 -4.04 1.77 6.34
C ILE A 37 -4.06 2.17 7.81
N GLY A 38 -5.12 2.80 8.23
CA GLY A 38 -5.24 3.32 9.58
C GLY A 38 -5.12 4.83 9.63
N ILE A 39 -5.26 5.51 8.49
CA ILE A 39 -5.20 6.96 8.41
C ILE A 39 -6.46 7.42 7.68
N ASN A 40 -7.12 8.42 8.23
CA ASN A 40 -8.39 8.88 7.67
C ASN A 40 -8.17 9.94 6.58
N ASP A 41 -9.26 10.45 6.03
CA ASP A 41 -9.18 11.42 4.95
C ASP A 41 -8.55 12.73 5.35
N LYS A 42 -8.49 13.02 6.65
CA LYS A 42 -7.86 14.23 7.13
C LYS A 42 -6.40 13.97 7.45
N GLN A 43 -5.90 12.79 7.09
CA GLN A 43 -4.53 12.38 7.31
C GLN A 43 -4.21 12.24 8.80
N GLU A 44 -5.23 11.92 9.58
CA GLU A 44 -5.05 11.66 11.00
C GLU A 44 -4.88 10.17 11.20
N ILE A 45 -3.95 9.77 12.04
CA ILE A 45 -3.71 8.36 12.30
C ILE A 45 -4.76 7.87 13.27
N VAL A 46 -5.65 7.02 12.80
CA VAL A 46 -6.70 6.46 13.63
C VAL A 46 -6.34 5.05 14.09
N GLY A 47 -5.35 4.43 13.43
CA GLY A 47 -4.88 3.11 13.82
C GLY A 47 -5.73 1.98 13.27
N VAL A 48 -5.20 0.77 13.36
CA VAL A 48 -5.92 -0.44 12.97
C VAL A 48 -5.93 -1.41 14.14
N ALA A 49 -7.03 -2.12 14.29
CA ALA A 49 -7.16 -3.04 15.41
C ALA A 49 -6.49 -4.37 15.17
N ASP A 50 -6.52 -4.85 13.95
CA ASP A 50 -6.03 -6.17 13.63
C ASP A 50 -4.71 -6.14 12.90
N SER A 51 -3.77 -5.33 13.38
CA SER A 51 -2.53 -5.12 12.66
C SER A 51 -1.77 -6.41 12.44
N LYS A 52 -1.74 -7.29 13.43
CA LYS A 52 -0.98 -8.51 13.30
C LYS A 52 -1.52 -9.38 12.18
N ARG A 53 -2.83 -9.52 12.09
CA ARG A 53 -3.44 -10.31 11.05
C ARG A 53 -3.22 -9.65 9.69
N LEU A 54 -3.34 -8.34 9.63
CA LEU A 54 -3.17 -7.63 8.37
C LEU A 54 -1.73 -7.71 7.87
N MET A 55 -0.77 -7.71 8.79
CA MET A 55 0.64 -7.82 8.39
C MET A 55 0.96 -9.18 7.79
N GLU A 56 0.11 -10.18 8.03
CA GLU A 56 0.26 -11.46 7.37
C GLU A 56 -0.57 -11.51 6.12
N ASP A 57 -1.81 -11.07 6.20
CA ASP A 57 -2.74 -11.20 5.08
C ASP A 57 -2.36 -10.32 3.89
N ILE A 58 -1.98 -9.09 4.13
CA ILE A 58 -1.74 -8.16 3.04
C ILE A 58 -0.59 -8.61 2.14
N PRO A 59 0.59 -8.93 2.68
CA PRO A 59 1.68 -9.38 1.82
C PRO A 59 1.32 -10.64 1.04
N ASN A 60 0.62 -11.56 1.68
CA ASN A 60 0.23 -12.80 1.01
C ASN A 60 -0.75 -12.53 -0.12
N LYS A 61 -1.68 -11.62 0.08
CA LYS A 61 -2.64 -11.31 -0.97
C LYS A 61 -1.96 -10.61 -2.14
N ILE A 62 -1.01 -9.75 -1.85
CA ILE A 62 -0.29 -9.06 -2.90
C ILE A 62 0.46 -10.07 -3.77
N VAL A 63 1.16 -10.98 -3.16
CA VAL A 63 1.90 -11.97 -3.92
C VAL A 63 0.95 -12.91 -4.65
N ASN A 64 -0.06 -13.42 -3.95
CA ASN A 64 -0.91 -14.44 -4.53
C ASN A 64 -1.82 -13.90 -5.62
N TYR A 65 -2.32 -12.70 -5.49
CA TYR A 65 -3.25 -12.19 -6.48
C TYR A 65 -2.58 -11.33 -7.54
N LEU A 66 -1.49 -10.66 -7.19
CA LEU A 66 -0.87 -9.76 -8.14
C LEU A 66 0.47 -10.25 -8.65
N GLY A 67 1.09 -11.18 -7.94
CA GLY A 67 2.37 -11.72 -8.36
C GLY A 67 3.52 -10.74 -8.24
N ILE A 68 3.35 -9.73 -7.42
CA ILE A 68 4.41 -8.76 -7.20
C ILE A 68 4.72 -8.72 -5.72
N VAL A 69 5.79 -8.06 -5.38
CA VAL A 69 6.20 -7.92 -4.00
C VAL A 69 6.12 -6.44 -3.65
N ALA A 70 5.52 -6.14 -2.53
CA ALA A 70 5.49 -4.78 -2.00
C ALA A 70 6.06 -4.80 -0.60
N ASP A 71 6.57 -3.67 -0.15
CA ASP A 71 7.08 -3.59 1.22
C ASP A 71 5.90 -3.22 2.10
N VAL A 72 5.61 -4.04 3.08
CA VAL A 72 4.50 -3.78 4.00
C VAL A 72 5.10 -3.58 5.37
N ASN A 73 4.90 -2.42 5.93
CA ASN A 73 5.54 -2.03 7.17
C ASN A 73 4.52 -1.67 8.25
N LEU A 74 4.75 -2.15 9.46
CA LEU A 74 3.90 -1.77 10.58
C LEU A 74 4.54 -0.57 11.24
N LEU A 75 3.81 0.51 11.33
CA LEU A 75 4.31 1.74 11.89
C LEU A 75 3.51 2.11 13.15
N HIS A 76 4.09 2.96 13.96
CA HIS A 76 3.44 3.40 15.19
C HIS A 76 3.45 4.91 15.24
N SER A 77 2.33 5.48 15.66
CA SER A 77 2.26 6.92 15.84
C SER A 77 2.86 7.29 17.19
N ASN A 78 2.96 8.59 17.45
CA ASN A 78 3.44 9.07 18.74
C ASN A 78 2.51 8.63 19.88
N GLU A 79 1.25 8.35 19.57
CA GLU A 79 0.31 7.89 20.57
C GLU A 79 0.23 6.37 20.57
N ASP A 80 1.20 5.74 19.93
CA ASP A 80 1.30 4.27 19.89
C ASP A 80 0.14 3.61 19.17
N LYS A 81 -0.46 4.29 18.21
CA LYS A 81 -1.47 3.69 17.37
C LYS A 81 -0.76 3.02 16.20
N GLU A 82 -1.14 1.80 15.92
CA GLU A 82 -0.49 1.04 14.86
C GLU A 82 -1.18 1.29 13.53
N PHE A 83 -0.42 1.52 12.52
CA PHE A 83 -0.95 1.67 11.17
C PHE A 83 0.02 1.03 10.19
N ILE A 84 -0.40 0.80 8.96
CA ILE A 84 0.37 0.02 8.01
C ILE A 84 0.70 0.86 6.80
N GLU A 85 1.94 0.76 6.36
CA GLU A 85 2.39 1.43 5.14
C GLU A 85 2.69 0.35 4.11
N ILE A 86 2.13 0.48 2.92
CA ILE A 86 2.39 -0.43 1.83
C ILE A 86 3.12 0.38 0.77
N VAL A 87 4.37 0.02 0.49
CA VAL A 87 5.18 0.74 -0.49
C VAL A 87 5.23 -0.09 -1.76
N CYS A 88 4.66 0.47 -2.83
CA CYS A 88 4.58 -0.22 -4.11
C CYS A 88 5.61 0.38 -5.03
N ARG A 89 6.54 -0.43 -5.49
CA ARG A 89 7.58 0.05 -6.38
C ARG A 89 7.15 -0.20 -7.80
N ARG A 90 7.61 0.63 -8.69
CA ARG A 90 7.33 0.44 -10.08
C ARG A 90 7.87 -0.91 -10.53
N LYS A 91 7.10 -1.66 -11.25
CA LYS A 91 7.53 -2.94 -11.78
C LYS A 91 8.58 -2.66 -12.84
N SER A 92 9.63 -3.49 -12.87
CA SER A 92 10.63 -3.31 -13.88
C SER A 92 10.35 -4.27 -15.02
N GLY A 93 10.73 -3.89 -16.19
CA GLY A 93 10.61 -4.76 -17.33
C GLY A 93 9.22 -4.93 -17.81
N SER A 94 9.09 -5.82 -18.68
CA SER A 94 7.85 -5.97 -19.27
C SER A 94 7.25 -7.23 -18.95
N TYR A 95 7.43 -7.67 -17.84
CA TYR A 95 6.88 -8.86 -17.56
C TYR A 95 5.61 -8.79 -17.15
N ALA A 96 4.89 -8.27 -17.77
CA ALA A 96 3.69 -8.12 -17.40
C ALA A 96 2.83 -9.16 -17.61
N LEU A 97 3.15 -10.23 -17.48
CA LEU A 97 2.29 -11.21 -17.77
C LEU A 97 1.42 -11.63 -16.73
N HIS A 98 1.36 -10.90 -15.67
CA HIS A 98 0.48 -11.23 -14.66
C HIS A 98 -0.88 -10.84 -15.07
N LEU A 99 -1.77 -11.76 -15.11
CA LEU A 99 -3.10 -11.49 -15.54
C LEU A 99 -3.83 -10.57 -14.62
N PHE A 100 -3.47 -10.51 -13.35
CA PHE A 100 -4.20 -9.70 -12.42
C PHE A 100 -3.51 -8.39 -12.14
N CYS A 101 -2.41 -8.18 -12.70
CA CYS A 101 -1.68 -6.95 -12.58
C CYS A 101 -0.84 -6.71 -13.83
#